data_fdc79d406410cb7b1c8347cfadbf26dc
#
_entry.id   fdc79d406410cb7b1c8347cfadbf26dc
#
_cell.length_a   1.000
_cell.length_b   1.000
_cell.length_c   1.000
_cell.angle_alpha   90.00
_cell.angle_beta   90.00
_cell.angle_gamma   90.00
#
_symmetry.space_group_name_H-M   'P 1'
#
loop_
_entity.id
_entity.type
_entity.pdbx_description
1 polymer ?
#
loop_
_entity_poly.entity_id
_entity_poly.type
_entity_poly.pdbx_seq_one_letter_code
_entity_poly.pdbx_strand_id
1 'polypeptide(L)'
;MSQLFVRTGIHFRSSQQALEHIGEEMLARGVVHDSYPLALLEREATFPTGIALEQHAVAIPHCEAVHAKSPAIYLIRPDNPVPFQRADDDGEIDVSLIIALIVENPTAQLQLLRRLFSELQNPTTLEALLAAPQEQLPELFRRSILESEP
;
A
#
# COMPACT_ATOMS: atom_id res chain seq x y z
N MET A 1 11.13 -13.85 1.88
CA MET A 1 11.22 -12.50 2.46
C MET A 1 10.78 -11.47 1.44
N SER A 2 9.96 -10.53 1.85
CA SER A 2 9.44 -9.51 0.93
C SER A 2 10.47 -8.43 0.64
N GLN A 3 10.54 -8.01 -0.62
CA GLN A 3 11.27 -6.82 -0.99
C GLN A 3 10.44 -5.60 -0.58
N LEU A 4 11.10 -4.55 -0.15
CA LEU A 4 10.42 -3.32 0.23
C LEU A 4 10.93 -2.18 -0.64
N PHE A 5 10.01 -1.56 -1.39
CA PHE A 5 10.29 -0.40 -2.22
C PHE A 5 9.61 0.82 -1.62
N VAL A 6 10.25 1.98 -1.71
CA VAL A 6 9.73 3.21 -1.12
C VAL A 6 9.83 4.35 -2.13
N ARG A 7 8.79 5.18 -2.19
CA ARG A 7 8.78 6.38 -3.00
C ARG A 7 8.12 7.52 -2.24
N THR A 8 8.75 8.69 -2.23
CA THR A 8 8.16 9.91 -1.65
C THR A 8 8.18 11.04 -2.66
N GLY A 9 7.38 12.08 -2.39
CA GLY A 9 7.41 13.29 -3.21
C GLY A 9 6.82 13.15 -4.60
N ILE A 10 6.02 12.11 -4.83
CA ILE A 10 5.33 11.90 -6.10
C ILE A 10 3.91 12.45 -6.02
N HIS A 11 3.45 13.05 -7.10
CA HIS A 11 2.13 13.64 -7.18
C HIS A 11 1.19 12.76 -8.00
N PHE A 12 -0.01 12.48 -7.46
CA PHE A 12 -1.07 11.78 -8.19
C PHE A 12 -2.34 12.62 -8.21
N ARG A 13 -2.99 12.71 -9.36
CA ARG A 13 -4.28 13.41 -9.48
C ARG A 13 -5.45 12.55 -9.03
N SER A 14 -5.29 11.22 -9.06
CA SER A 14 -6.39 10.31 -8.77
C SER A 14 -5.84 8.98 -8.29
N SER A 15 -6.73 8.16 -7.71
CA SER A 15 -6.37 6.80 -7.35
C SER A 15 -5.99 5.98 -8.58
N GLN A 16 -6.68 6.19 -9.72
CA GLN A 16 -6.35 5.49 -10.94
C GLN A 16 -4.91 5.75 -11.36
N GLN A 17 -4.47 7.01 -11.32
CA GLN A 17 -3.10 7.35 -11.66
C GLN A 17 -2.10 6.68 -10.72
N ALA A 18 -2.41 6.65 -9.43
CA ALA A 18 -1.57 5.98 -8.45
C ALA A 18 -1.48 4.48 -8.72
N LEU A 19 -2.60 3.85 -9.03
CA LEU A 19 -2.64 2.41 -9.31
C LEU A 19 -1.89 2.07 -10.60
N GLU A 20 -2.01 2.91 -11.63
CA GLU A 20 -1.26 2.72 -12.87
C GLU A 20 0.25 2.81 -12.62
N HIS A 21 0.66 3.77 -11.81
CA HIS A 21 2.06 3.89 -11.42
C HIS A 21 2.55 2.64 -10.69
N ILE A 22 1.76 2.12 -9.76
CA ILE A 22 2.13 0.90 -9.02
C ILE A 22 2.30 -0.27 -9.99
N GLY A 23 1.36 -0.43 -10.92
CA GLY A 23 1.44 -1.51 -11.91
C GLY A 23 2.72 -1.43 -12.74
N GLU A 24 3.01 -0.24 -13.27
CA GLU A 24 4.20 -0.03 -14.09
C GLU A 24 5.49 -0.27 -13.31
N GLU A 25 5.56 0.25 -12.08
CA GLU A 25 6.76 0.14 -11.27
C GLU A 25 7.02 -1.30 -10.85
N MET A 26 5.98 -2.03 -10.48
CA MET A 26 6.14 -3.42 -10.06
C MET A 26 6.52 -4.33 -11.24
N LEU A 27 6.01 -4.03 -12.44
CA LEU A 27 6.47 -4.71 -13.65
C LEU A 27 7.94 -4.43 -13.91
N ALA A 28 8.35 -3.18 -13.80
CA ALA A 28 9.75 -2.78 -14.02
C ALA A 28 10.69 -3.45 -13.03
N ARG A 29 10.21 -3.71 -11.81
CA ARG A 29 10.99 -4.39 -10.77
C ARG A 29 10.98 -5.92 -10.92
N GLY A 30 10.15 -6.45 -11.83
CA GLY A 30 10.11 -7.89 -12.10
C GLY A 30 9.45 -8.72 -11.01
N VAL A 31 8.64 -8.12 -10.16
CA VAL A 31 7.98 -8.83 -9.05
C VAL A 31 6.57 -9.28 -9.36
N VAL A 32 6.02 -8.90 -10.52
CA VAL A 32 4.66 -9.29 -10.93
C VAL A 32 4.63 -9.74 -12.38
N HIS A 33 3.57 -10.48 -12.72
CA HIS A 33 3.29 -10.88 -14.10
C HIS A 33 2.64 -9.72 -14.86
N ASP A 34 2.62 -9.82 -16.20
CA ASP A 34 2.03 -8.80 -17.07
C ASP A 34 0.54 -8.57 -16.78
N SER A 35 -0.13 -9.53 -16.17
CA SER A 35 -1.55 -9.43 -15.82
C SER A 35 -1.81 -8.52 -14.60
N TYR A 36 -0.79 -8.20 -13.84
CA TYR A 36 -0.96 -7.48 -12.57
C TYR A 36 -1.54 -6.07 -12.73
N PRO A 37 -1.06 -5.21 -13.65
CA PRO A 37 -1.57 -3.83 -13.70
C PRO A 37 -3.08 -3.74 -13.89
N LEU A 38 -3.64 -4.52 -14.82
CA LEU A 38 -5.08 -4.52 -15.04
C LEU A 38 -5.83 -5.15 -13.88
N ALA A 39 -5.30 -6.25 -13.33
CA ALA A 39 -5.92 -6.92 -12.19
C ALA A 39 -5.99 -6.00 -10.97
N LEU A 40 -4.96 -5.19 -10.74
CA LEU A 40 -4.95 -4.25 -9.63
C LEU A 40 -6.03 -3.18 -9.80
N LEU A 41 -6.17 -2.63 -11.00
CA LEU A 41 -7.20 -1.63 -11.29
C LEU A 41 -8.60 -2.20 -11.10
N GLU A 42 -8.84 -3.41 -11.62
CA GLU A 42 -10.15 -4.05 -11.51
C GLU A 42 -10.47 -4.41 -10.06
N ARG A 43 -9.49 -4.88 -9.32
CA ARG A 43 -9.69 -5.25 -7.90
C ARG A 43 -10.05 -4.04 -7.06
N GLU A 44 -9.32 -2.93 -7.25
CA GLU A 44 -9.59 -1.72 -6.49
C GLU A 44 -10.98 -1.14 -6.83
N ALA A 45 -11.39 -1.23 -8.09
CA ALA A 45 -12.70 -0.77 -8.50
C ALA A 45 -13.84 -1.57 -7.86
N THR A 46 -13.63 -2.87 -7.67
CA THR A 46 -14.64 -3.76 -7.08
C THR A 46 -14.59 -3.78 -5.55
N PHE A 47 -13.39 -3.79 -4.99
CA PHE A 47 -13.16 -3.83 -3.55
C PHE A 47 -12.16 -2.75 -3.16
N PRO A 48 -12.63 -1.52 -2.96
CA PRO A 48 -11.74 -0.40 -2.63
C PRO A 48 -10.98 -0.61 -1.32
N THR A 49 -9.81 0.00 -1.21
CA THR A 49 -8.93 -0.18 -0.05
C THR A 49 -8.62 1.10 0.71
N GLY A 50 -9.37 2.17 0.48
CA GLY A 50 -9.20 3.39 1.26
C GLY A 50 -9.73 3.22 2.68
N ILE A 51 -8.88 3.51 3.67
CA ILE A 51 -9.20 3.27 5.08
C ILE A 51 -9.00 4.54 5.88
N ALA A 52 -10.08 4.99 6.53
CA ALA A 52 -10.03 6.13 7.44
C ALA A 52 -9.49 5.68 8.79
N LEU A 53 -8.44 6.32 9.26
CA LEU A 53 -7.89 6.13 10.59
C LEU A 53 -8.19 7.37 11.42
N GLU A 54 -7.69 7.44 12.64
CA GLU A 54 -8.08 8.52 13.56
C GLU A 54 -7.82 9.91 13.01
N GLN A 55 -6.63 10.15 12.45
CA GLN A 55 -6.25 11.47 11.95
C GLN A 55 -5.86 11.48 10.48
N HIS A 56 -5.66 10.32 9.89
CA HIS A 56 -5.18 10.19 8.52
C HIS A 56 -5.91 9.06 7.82
N ALA A 57 -5.74 8.97 6.52
CA ALA A 57 -6.27 7.87 5.74
C ALA A 57 -5.16 7.21 4.95
N VAL A 58 -5.28 5.91 4.75
CA VAL A 58 -4.31 5.12 3.98
C VAL A 58 -5.05 4.29 2.95
N ALA A 59 -4.34 3.83 1.92
CA ALA A 59 -4.86 2.86 0.97
C ALA A 59 -3.92 1.66 0.95
N ILE A 60 -4.49 0.45 0.78
CA ILE A 60 -3.71 -0.78 0.75
C ILE A 60 -4.09 -1.56 -0.52
N PRO A 61 -3.70 -1.07 -1.70
CA PRO A 61 -4.03 -1.75 -2.96
C PRO A 61 -3.38 -3.14 -3.03
N HIS A 62 -4.15 -4.13 -3.48
CA HIS A 62 -3.64 -5.48 -3.68
C HIS A 62 -4.61 -6.24 -4.59
N CYS A 63 -4.14 -7.35 -5.14
CA CYS A 63 -4.99 -8.24 -5.92
C CYS A 63 -4.59 -9.68 -5.67
N GLU A 64 -5.16 -10.62 -6.45
CA GLU A 64 -4.94 -12.05 -6.21
C GLU A 64 -3.48 -12.43 -6.36
N ALA A 65 -3.05 -13.41 -5.56
CA ALA A 65 -1.66 -13.85 -5.50
C ALA A 65 -1.15 -14.44 -6.83
N VAL A 66 -2.05 -14.89 -7.72
CA VAL A 66 -1.67 -15.46 -9.00
C VAL A 66 -0.90 -14.48 -9.88
N HIS A 67 -1.05 -13.18 -9.64
CA HIS A 67 -0.37 -12.15 -10.43
C HIS A 67 1.02 -11.81 -9.90
N ALA A 68 1.43 -12.39 -8.77
CA ALA A 68 2.72 -12.14 -8.14
C ALA A 68 3.78 -13.12 -8.61
N LYS A 69 4.98 -12.62 -8.87
CA LYS A 69 6.17 -13.47 -9.13
C LYS A 69 6.98 -13.65 -7.86
N SER A 70 7.09 -12.61 -7.04
CA SER A 70 7.78 -12.66 -5.76
C SER A 70 7.15 -11.66 -4.81
N PRO A 71 7.25 -11.91 -3.49
CA PRO A 71 6.62 -11.00 -2.53
C PRO A 71 7.31 -9.65 -2.49
N ALA A 72 6.50 -8.58 -2.42
CA ALA A 72 7.01 -7.22 -2.36
C ALA A 72 5.99 -6.31 -1.69
N ILE A 73 6.47 -5.22 -1.12
CA ILE A 73 5.65 -4.14 -0.59
C ILE A 73 6.15 -2.85 -1.21
N TYR A 74 5.24 -2.06 -1.74
CA TYR A 74 5.59 -0.76 -2.29
C TYR A 74 4.92 0.31 -1.46
N LEU A 75 5.73 1.03 -0.69
CA LEU A 75 5.28 2.09 0.21
C LEU A 75 5.44 3.43 -0.49
N ILE A 76 4.34 4.14 -0.68
CA ILE A 76 4.33 5.43 -1.36
C ILE A 76 3.79 6.50 -0.44
N ARG A 77 4.57 7.57 -0.26
CA ARG A 77 4.10 8.77 0.45
C ARG A 77 4.00 9.90 -0.56
N PRO A 78 2.81 10.14 -1.15
CA PRO A 78 2.64 11.19 -2.15
C PRO A 78 2.82 12.57 -1.52
N ASP A 79 3.08 13.57 -2.36
CA ASP A 79 3.22 14.95 -1.87
C ASP A 79 1.89 15.70 -1.78
N ASN A 80 0.79 15.02 -2.14
CA ASN A 80 -0.57 15.56 -2.06
C ASN A 80 -1.51 14.47 -1.55
N PRO A 81 -2.63 14.86 -0.90
CA PRO A 81 -3.67 13.87 -0.60
C PRO A 81 -4.24 13.27 -1.89
N VAL A 82 -4.43 11.96 -1.91
CA VAL A 82 -4.94 11.26 -3.10
C VAL A 82 -6.30 10.65 -2.78
N PRO A 83 -7.36 11.01 -3.51
CA PRO A 83 -8.68 10.45 -3.22
C PRO A 83 -8.76 8.98 -3.62
N PHE A 84 -9.17 8.15 -2.68
CA PHE A 84 -9.46 6.73 -2.89
C PHE A 84 -10.86 6.43 -2.42
N GLN A 85 -11.52 5.48 -3.07
CA GLN A 85 -12.81 4.99 -2.58
C GLN A 85 -12.61 4.28 -1.24
N ARG A 86 -13.60 4.44 -0.35
CA ARG A 86 -13.55 3.82 0.97
C ARG A 86 -13.84 2.33 0.91
N ALA A 87 -13.13 1.57 1.75
CA ALA A 87 -13.35 0.14 1.85
C ALA A 87 -14.62 -0.20 2.63
N ASP A 88 -14.99 0.63 3.60
CA ASP A 88 -16.03 0.32 4.58
C ASP A 88 -17.34 1.09 4.36
N ASP A 89 -17.38 1.99 3.39
CA ASP A 89 -18.55 2.83 3.18
C ASP A 89 -18.50 3.41 1.77
N ASP A 90 -19.55 4.08 1.35
CA ASP A 90 -19.56 4.81 0.08
C ASP A 90 -18.75 6.10 0.22
N GLY A 91 -18.22 6.58 -0.90
CA GLY A 91 -17.53 7.85 -0.96
C GLY A 91 -16.02 7.71 -0.98
N GLU A 92 -15.37 8.85 -0.98
CA GLU A 92 -13.92 8.94 -1.11
C GLU A 92 -13.31 9.51 0.16
N ILE A 93 -12.05 9.14 0.41
CA ILE A 93 -11.24 9.77 1.45
C ILE A 93 -9.89 10.16 0.86
N ASP A 94 -9.30 11.21 1.44
CA ASP A 94 -7.98 11.69 1.02
C ASP A 94 -6.90 10.88 1.73
N VAL A 95 -6.12 10.14 0.94
CA VAL A 95 -5.12 9.21 1.44
C VAL A 95 -3.75 9.87 1.47
N SER A 96 -3.06 9.72 2.60
CA SER A 96 -1.71 10.27 2.81
C SER A 96 -0.61 9.23 2.63
N LEU A 97 -0.94 7.96 2.64
CA LEU A 97 0.02 6.87 2.52
C LEU A 97 -0.61 5.73 1.75
N ILE A 98 0.13 5.21 0.77
CA ILE A 98 -0.32 4.09 -0.06
C ILE A 98 0.64 2.93 0.15
N ILE A 99 0.10 1.76 0.48
CA ILE A 99 0.89 0.57 0.75
C ILE A 99 0.41 -0.53 -0.17
N ALA A 100 1.09 -0.73 -1.29
CA ALA A 100 0.73 -1.77 -2.24
C ALA A 100 1.35 -3.09 -1.81
N LEU A 101 0.54 -4.15 -1.78
CA LEU A 101 0.97 -5.48 -1.32
C LEU A 101 1.02 -6.46 -2.48
N ILE A 102 2.17 -7.10 -2.66
CA ILE A 102 2.34 -8.19 -3.60
C ILE A 102 2.74 -9.42 -2.80
N VAL A 103 1.86 -10.41 -2.70
CA VAL A 103 2.10 -11.62 -1.92
C VAL A 103 1.81 -12.86 -2.76
N GLU A 104 2.48 -13.96 -2.42
CA GLU A 104 2.45 -15.17 -3.23
C GLU A 104 1.32 -16.14 -2.86
N ASN A 105 0.66 -15.95 -1.71
CA ASN A 105 -0.44 -16.81 -1.31
C ASN A 105 -1.44 -16.07 -0.42
N PRO A 106 -2.70 -16.54 -0.39
CA PRO A 106 -3.76 -15.86 0.38
C PRO A 106 -3.52 -15.82 1.89
N THR A 107 -2.89 -16.85 2.46
CA THR A 107 -2.62 -16.89 3.90
C THR A 107 -1.63 -15.80 4.29
N ALA A 108 -0.54 -15.66 3.55
CA ALA A 108 0.45 -14.61 3.79
C ALA A 108 -0.18 -13.22 3.62
N GLN A 109 -1.06 -13.06 2.63
CA GLN A 109 -1.75 -11.79 2.40
C GLN A 109 -2.61 -11.41 3.59
N LEU A 110 -3.40 -12.35 4.10
CA LEU A 110 -4.27 -12.10 5.24
C LEU A 110 -3.46 -11.74 6.50
N GLN A 111 -2.38 -12.46 6.75
CA GLN A 111 -1.52 -12.18 7.90
C GLN A 111 -0.92 -10.77 7.83
N LEU A 112 -0.45 -10.38 6.63
CA LEU A 112 0.13 -9.06 6.44
C LEU A 112 -0.92 -7.95 6.60
N LEU A 113 -2.12 -8.17 6.05
CA LEU A 113 -3.22 -7.21 6.20
C LEU A 113 -3.57 -7.01 7.67
N ARG A 114 -3.68 -8.09 8.44
CA ARG A 114 -3.98 -8.00 9.87
C ARG A 114 -2.92 -7.21 10.62
N ARG A 115 -1.65 -7.45 10.31
CA ARG A 115 -0.55 -6.73 10.94
C ARG A 115 -0.60 -5.25 10.61
N LEU A 116 -0.84 -4.92 9.34
CA LEU A 116 -0.97 -3.53 8.93
C LEU A 116 -2.13 -2.83 9.63
N PHE A 117 -3.30 -3.46 9.68
CA PHE A 117 -4.44 -2.86 10.37
C PHE A 117 -4.15 -2.61 11.85
N SER A 118 -3.50 -3.56 12.50
CA SER A 118 -3.16 -3.43 13.92
C SER A 118 -2.19 -2.26 14.16
N GLU A 119 -1.10 -2.22 13.41
CA GLU A 119 -0.04 -1.24 13.64
C GLU A 119 -0.41 0.16 13.16
N LEU A 120 -1.13 0.28 12.05
CA LEU A 120 -1.48 1.60 11.51
C LEU A 120 -2.55 2.32 12.33
N GLN A 121 -3.28 1.59 13.19
CA GLN A 121 -4.22 2.24 14.10
C GLN A 121 -3.51 2.97 15.24
N ASN A 122 -2.23 2.73 15.43
CA ASN A 122 -1.44 3.46 16.40
C ASN A 122 -1.03 4.82 15.80
N PRO A 123 -1.56 5.95 16.32
CA PRO A 123 -1.25 7.26 15.73
C PRO A 123 0.25 7.58 15.73
N THR A 124 0.98 7.13 16.72
CA THR A 124 2.43 7.36 16.79
C THR A 124 3.16 6.70 15.63
N THR A 125 2.79 5.45 15.31
CA THR A 125 3.40 4.72 14.21
C THR A 125 3.11 5.43 12.87
N LEU A 126 1.85 5.78 12.63
CA LEU A 126 1.46 6.43 11.39
C LEU A 126 2.13 7.79 11.22
N GLU A 127 2.14 8.61 12.29
CA GLU A 127 2.80 9.91 12.24
C GLU A 127 4.28 9.79 11.92
N ALA A 128 4.95 8.79 12.48
CA ALA A 128 6.37 8.55 12.22
C ALA A 128 6.61 8.21 10.74
N LEU A 129 5.75 7.37 10.16
CA LEU A 129 5.85 7.02 8.75
C LEU A 129 5.60 8.21 7.83
N LEU A 130 4.71 9.12 8.23
CA LEU A 130 4.41 10.30 7.45
C LEU A 130 5.48 11.37 7.54
N ALA A 131 6.27 11.39 8.61
CA ALA A 131 7.27 12.43 8.87
C ALA A 131 8.69 12.04 8.51
N ALA A 132 9.02 10.75 8.43
CA ALA A 132 10.39 10.28 8.26
C ALA A 132 10.96 10.68 6.89
N PRO A 133 12.28 10.99 6.81
CA PRO A 133 12.92 11.16 5.50
C PRO A 133 12.84 9.86 4.70
N GLN A 134 12.87 9.99 3.36
CA GLN A 134 12.71 8.83 2.49
C GLN A 134 13.71 7.73 2.79
N GLU A 135 14.96 8.08 3.03
CA GLU A 135 16.01 7.09 3.27
C GLU A 135 15.84 6.31 4.57
N GLN A 136 15.04 6.81 5.50
CA GLN A 136 14.77 6.15 6.77
C GLN A 136 13.48 5.31 6.74
N LEU A 137 12.62 5.53 5.73
CA LEU A 137 11.33 4.85 5.65
C LEU A 137 11.43 3.32 5.59
N PRO A 138 12.33 2.74 4.78
CA PRO A 138 12.39 1.27 4.72
C PRO A 138 12.63 0.63 6.07
N GLU A 139 13.61 1.12 6.83
CA GLU A 139 13.93 0.57 8.14
C GLU A 139 12.81 0.83 9.15
N LEU A 140 12.25 2.04 9.13
CA LEU A 140 11.16 2.39 10.03
C LEU A 140 9.94 1.52 9.77
N PHE A 141 9.56 1.34 8.50
CA PHE A 141 8.41 0.51 8.15
C PHE A 141 8.66 -0.94 8.56
N ARG A 142 9.86 -1.46 8.30
CA ARG A 142 10.19 -2.83 8.65
C ARG A 142 10.08 -3.06 10.14
N ARG A 143 10.67 -2.19 10.96
CA ARG A 143 10.62 -2.33 12.42
C ARG A 143 9.21 -2.13 12.98
N SER A 144 8.48 -1.14 12.47
CA SER A 144 7.18 -0.78 13.02
C SER A 144 6.07 -1.75 12.62
N ILE A 145 6.15 -2.29 11.40
CA ILE A 145 5.08 -3.10 10.82
C ILE A 145 5.49 -4.57 10.68
N LEU A 146 6.62 -4.82 10.03
CA LEU A 146 6.98 -6.18 9.62
C LEU A 146 7.61 -7.00 10.74
N GLU A 147 8.32 -6.35 11.65
CA GLU A 147 9.04 -7.01 12.76
C GLU A 147 8.40 -6.76 14.10
N SER A 148 7.25 -6.09 14.14
CA SER A 148 6.57 -5.83 15.41
C SER A 148 6.15 -7.14 16.07
N GLU A 149 6.22 -7.20 17.39
CA GLU A 149 5.78 -8.37 18.14
C GLU A 149 4.27 -8.53 18.02
N PRO A 150 3.78 -9.78 17.89
CA PRO A 150 2.35 -10.04 17.82
C PRO A 150 1.63 -9.77 19.14
#